data_7d930769ca053dba9dbcb3856014f5a1
#
_entry.id   7d930769ca053dba9dbcb3856014f5a1
#
_cell.length_a   1.000
_cell.length_b   1.000
_cell.length_c   1.000
_cell.angle_alpha   90.00
_cell.angle_beta   90.00
_cell.angle_gamma   90.00
#
_symmetry.space_group_name_H-M   'P 1'
#
loop_
_entity.id
_entity.type
_entity.pdbx_description
1 polymer ?
#
loop_
_entity_poly.entity_id
_entity_poly.type
_entity_poly.pdbx_seq_one_letter_code
_entity_poly.pdbx_strand_id
1 'polypeptide(L)'
;MDDLLADFATEAQEALAETRAALARGDGGRIAAARRLHGLKGAAACLRLAACEAAAHEAETALAQGRDIASLLDRIGRLAEEAAGPASGRRPDPTAADLFAGLDGMARDLGRGLGKRIELMTWGADTPIAPEAAAGLRRALIALVRNACDHGVETAAERAARGKPAVAVLRLSANRAGGETTIEFSDDGRGLDTEAVLRQGALMGLVSADAGPGLGALDAQRLVFEAGFSTAFALTPLSGRGMGLDLVREVADDLGGRVETASVPGRGASFTLRLPAVRGRRRSAA
;
A
#
# COMPACT_ATOMS: atom_id res chain seq x y z
N MET A 1 3.76 5.18 21.24
CA MET A 1 3.83 3.80 21.76
C MET A 1 2.43 3.17 21.76
N ASP A 2 1.45 3.84 22.35
CA ASP A 2 0.07 3.31 22.47
C ASP A 2 -0.61 3.05 21.13
N ASP A 3 -0.35 3.90 20.10
CA ASP A 3 -0.87 3.69 18.75
C ASP A 3 -0.31 2.43 18.09
N LEU A 4 0.99 2.15 18.28
CA LEU A 4 1.61 0.95 17.74
C LEU A 4 1.07 -0.33 18.38
N LEU A 5 0.74 -0.27 19.69
CA LEU A 5 0.17 -1.41 20.41
C LEU A 5 -1.28 -1.68 19.99
N ALA A 6 -2.05 -0.61 19.73
CA ALA A 6 -3.42 -0.75 19.24
C ALA A 6 -3.46 -1.24 17.78
N ASP A 7 -2.50 -0.81 16.93
CA ASP A 7 -2.35 -1.32 15.57
C ASP A 7 -1.98 -2.80 15.60
N PHE A 8 -1.03 -3.18 16.44
CA PHE A 8 -0.67 -4.58 16.65
C PHE A 8 -1.88 -5.42 17.08
N ALA A 9 -2.71 -4.94 18.02
CA ALA A 9 -3.88 -5.68 18.46
C ALA A 9 -4.89 -5.90 17.30
N THR A 10 -5.07 -4.91 16.44
CA THR A 10 -5.94 -5.00 15.27
C THR A 10 -5.39 -6.00 14.26
N GLU A 11 -4.12 -5.88 13.88
CA GLU A 11 -3.45 -6.82 12.98
C GLU A 11 -3.43 -8.24 13.54
N ALA A 12 -3.26 -8.40 14.86
CA ALA A 12 -3.31 -9.68 15.53
C ALA A 12 -4.69 -10.33 15.38
N GLN A 13 -5.78 -9.59 15.60
CA GLN A 13 -7.13 -10.12 15.44
C GLN A 13 -7.42 -10.55 14.00
N GLU A 14 -7.01 -9.78 13.00
CA GLU A 14 -7.13 -10.14 11.59
C GLU A 14 -6.34 -11.41 11.27
N ALA A 15 -5.07 -11.47 11.66
CA ALA A 15 -4.21 -12.63 11.45
C ALA A 15 -4.76 -13.90 12.13
N LEU A 16 -5.35 -13.77 13.32
CA LEU A 16 -5.98 -14.88 14.05
C LEU A 16 -7.26 -15.34 13.37
N ALA A 17 -8.10 -14.44 12.87
CA ALA A 17 -9.30 -14.78 12.11
C ALA A 17 -8.94 -15.54 10.83
N GLU A 18 -7.95 -15.06 10.08
CA GLU A 18 -7.46 -15.72 8.87
C GLU A 18 -6.78 -17.07 9.18
N THR A 19 -6.10 -17.20 10.32
CA THR A 19 -5.51 -18.45 10.78
C THR A 19 -6.60 -19.48 11.05
N ARG A 20 -7.68 -19.11 11.75
CA ARG A 20 -8.84 -19.98 11.97
C ARG A 20 -9.50 -20.40 10.64
N ALA A 21 -9.70 -19.45 9.72
CA ALA A 21 -10.25 -19.75 8.41
C ALA A 21 -9.35 -20.66 7.57
N ALA A 22 -8.02 -20.53 7.69
CA ALA A 22 -7.08 -21.42 7.02
C ALA A 22 -7.15 -22.85 7.61
N LEU A 23 -7.21 -23.00 8.91
CA LEU A 23 -7.31 -24.31 9.59
C LEU A 23 -8.63 -25.01 9.28
N ALA A 24 -9.73 -24.28 9.12
CA ALA A 24 -11.02 -24.83 8.72
C ALA A 24 -11.00 -25.51 7.34
N ARG A 25 -10.01 -25.21 6.49
CA ARG A 25 -9.79 -25.84 5.19
C ARG A 25 -9.01 -27.17 5.26
N GLY A 26 -8.70 -27.65 6.46
CA GLY A 26 -7.97 -28.90 6.68
C GLY A 26 -6.46 -28.76 6.43
N ASP A 27 -5.80 -29.87 6.07
CA ASP A 27 -4.34 -29.94 5.95
C ASP A 27 -3.74 -28.93 4.98
N GLY A 28 -4.43 -28.60 3.88
CA GLY A 28 -4.01 -27.58 2.94
C GLY A 28 -3.88 -26.17 3.53
N GLY A 29 -4.56 -25.88 4.63
CA GLY A 29 -4.52 -24.60 5.30
C GLY A 29 -3.41 -24.44 6.34
N ARG A 30 -2.78 -25.54 6.78
CA ARG A 30 -1.78 -25.52 7.88
C ARG A 30 -0.55 -24.68 7.56
N ILE A 31 -0.06 -24.73 6.32
CA ILE A 31 1.10 -23.93 5.88
C ILE A 31 0.77 -22.43 5.93
N ALA A 32 -0.44 -22.07 5.51
CA ALA A 32 -0.90 -20.68 5.56
C ALA A 32 -1.07 -20.19 7.00
N ALA A 33 -1.62 -21.02 7.88
CA ALA A 33 -1.73 -20.77 9.31
C ALA A 33 -0.35 -20.57 9.98
N ALA A 34 0.61 -21.44 9.69
CA ALA A 34 1.98 -21.36 10.23
C ALA A 34 2.67 -20.03 9.81
N ARG A 35 2.53 -19.61 8.55
CA ARG A 35 3.10 -18.34 8.07
C ARG A 35 2.53 -17.12 8.81
N ARG A 36 1.22 -17.13 9.10
CA ARG A 36 0.56 -16.03 9.83
C ARG A 36 1.03 -15.97 11.28
N LEU A 37 1.10 -17.10 11.96
CA LEU A 37 1.62 -17.19 13.32
C LEU A 37 3.08 -16.70 13.39
N HIS A 38 3.90 -17.06 12.40
CA HIS A 38 5.28 -16.60 12.30
C HIS A 38 5.37 -15.07 12.13
N GLY A 39 4.54 -14.49 11.27
CA GLY A 39 4.44 -13.04 11.12
C GLY A 39 4.05 -12.35 12.43
N LEU A 40 3.05 -12.88 13.11
CA LEU A 40 2.55 -12.36 14.38
C LEU A 40 3.60 -12.42 15.49
N LYS A 41 4.37 -13.52 15.58
CA LYS A 41 5.51 -13.65 16.48
C LYS A 41 6.57 -12.58 16.21
N GLY A 42 6.92 -12.36 14.92
CA GLY A 42 7.88 -11.33 14.52
C GLY A 42 7.42 -9.93 14.88
N ALA A 43 6.16 -9.60 14.65
CA ALA A 43 5.57 -8.30 15.02
C ALA A 43 5.58 -8.07 16.54
N ALA A 44 5.20 -9.10 17.33
CA ALA A 44 5.25 -9.06 18.78
C ALA A 44 6.68 -8.85 19.31
N ALA A 45 7.67 -9.52 18.73
CA ALA A 45 9.08 -9.35 19.09
C ALA A 45 9.57 -7.93 18.82
N CYS A 46 9.23 -7.33 17.67
CA CYS A 46 9.57 -5.95 17.32
C CYS A 46 9.01 -4.93 18.32
N LEU A 47 7.82 -5.20 18.85
CA LEU A 47 7.15 -4.36 19.86
C LEU A 47 7.51 -4.73 21.29
N ARG A 48 8.42 -5.68 21.50
CA ARG A 48 8.83 -6.21 22.82
C ARG A 48 7.67 -6.78 23.64
N LEU A 49 6.67 -7.35 23.01
CA LEU A 49 5.50 -7.98 23.62
C LEU A 49 5.80 -9.46 23.93
N ALA A 50 6.66 -9.71 24.91
CA ALA A 50 7.21 -11.03 25.23
C ALA A 50 6.13 -12.10 25.45
N ALA A 51 5.00 -11.77 26.07
CA ALA A 51 3.90 -12.69 26.30
C ALA A 51 3.19 -13.09 24.98
N CYS A 52 2.95 -12.14 24.08
CA CYS A 52 2.38 -12.41 22.74
C CYS A 52 3.35 -13.24 21.88
N GLU A 53 4.64 -12.89 21.90
CA GLU A 53 5.70 -13.61 21.19
C GLU A 53 5.77 -15.07 21.64
N ALA A 54 5.81 -15.31 22.97
CA ALA A 54 5.85 -16.66 23.54
C ALA A 54 4.60 -17.47 23.17
N ALA A 55 3.40 -16.87 23.26
CA ALA A 55 2.16 -17.55 22.91
C ALA A 55 2.08 -17.87 21.41
N ALA A 56 2.55 -16.99 20.54
CA ALA A 56 2.61 -17.24 19.10
C ALA A 56 3.62 -18.35 18.76
N HIS A 57 4.77 -18.37 19.42
CA HIS A 57 5.76 -19.45 19.26
C HIS A 57 5.22 -20.81 19.73
N GLU A 58 4.50 -20.85 20.85
CA GLU A 58 3.84 -22.05 21.35
C GLU A 58 2.79 -22.57 20.35
N ALA A 59 2.01 -21.66 19.75
CA ALA A 59 1.03 -22.00 18.72
C ALA A 59 1.69 -22.55 17.44
N GLU A 60 2.79 -21.96 16.97
CA GLU A 60 3.58 -22.51 15.85
C GLU A 60 4.05 -23.93 16.13
N THR A 61 4.60 -24.16 17.32
CA THR A 61 5.12 -25.47 17.74
C THR A 61 4.02 -26.50 17.83
N ALA A 62 2.89 -26.12 18.45
CA ALA A 62 1.73 -27.01 18.59
C ALA A 62 1.12 -27.36 17.22
N LEU A 63 1.04 -26.37 16.33
CA LEU A 63 0.58 -26.58 14.96
C LEU A 63 1.49 -27.54 14.20
N ALA A 64 2.80 -27.37 14.28
CA ALA A 64 3.78 -28.28 13.66
C ALA A 64 3.64 -29.74 14.17
N GLN A 65 3.29 -29.93 15.44
CA GLN A 65 3.06 -31.23 16.08
C GLN A 65 1.66 -31.80 15.80
N GLY A 66 0.83 -31.16 15.01
CA GLY A 66 -0.52 -31.64 14.72
C GLY A 66 -1.54 -31.45 15.85
N ARG A 67 -1.18 -30.71 16.90
CA ARG A 67 -2.08 -30.41 18.03
C ARG A 67 -3.11 -29.35 17.68
N ASP A 68 -4.23 -29.35 18.41
CA ASP A 68 -5.20 -28.27 18.36
C ASP A 68 -4.61 -26.97 18.98
N ILE A 69 -4.81 -25.86 18.33
CA ILE A 69 -4.28 -24.56 18.74
C ILE A 69 -5.37 -23.51 19.03
N ALA A 70 -6.64 -23.89 19.05
CA ALA A 70 -7.74 -22.95 19.22
C ALA A 70 -7.59 -22.10 20.49
N SER A 71 -7.28 -22.74 21.63
CA SER A 71 -7.07 -22.04 22.89
C SER A 71 -5.83 -21.11 22.89
N LEU A 72 -4.80 -21.48 22.13
CA LEU A 72 -3.61 -20.64 21.97
C LEU A 72 -3.91 -19.41 21.11
N LEU A 73 -4.71 -19.54 20.05
CA LEU A 73 -5.17 -18.40 19.26
C LEU A 73 -5.99 -17.41 20.11
N ASP A 74 -6.89 -17.94 20.97
CA ASP A 74 -7.66 -17.10 21.89
C ASP A 74 -6.77 -16.39 22.92
N ARG A 75 -5.74 -17.08 23.41
CA ARG A 75 -4.76 -16.49 24.32
C ARG A 75 -3.97 -15.38 23.67
N ILE A 76 -3.51 -15.56 22.45
CA ILE A 76 -2.79 -14.51 21.69
C ILE A 76 -3.69 -13.27 21.51
N GLY A 77 -4.96 -13.48 21.14
CA GLY A 77 -5.92 -12.38 20.98
C GLY A 77 -6.09 -11.57 22.27
N ARG A 78 -6.29 -12.23 23.40
CA ARG A 78 -6.39 -11.54 24.70
C ARG A 78 -5.12 -10.78 25.07
N LEU A 79 -3.96 -11.39 24.90
CA LEU A 79 -2.68 -10.74 25.21
C LEU A 79 -2.43 -9.53 24.31
N ALA A 80 -2.84 -9.57 23.04
CA ALA A 80 -2.75 -8.43 22.14
C ALA A 80 -3.69 -7.29 22.58
N GLU A 81 -4.92 -7.61 22.99
CA GLU A 81 -5.88 -6.63 23.54
C GLU A 81 -5.39 -6.04 24.87
N GLU A 82 -4.86 -6.86 25.77
CA GLU A 82 -4.26 -6.42 27.04
C GLU A 82 -3.07 -5.46 26.81
N ALA A 83 -2.23 -5.78 25.83
CA ALA A 83 -1.09 -4.93 25.46
C ALA A 83 -1.53 -3.57 24.91
N ALA A 84 -2.64 -3.53 24.19
CA ALA A 84 -3.24 -2.29 23.69
C ALA A 84 -3.87 -1.44 24.81
N GLY A 85 -4.07 -2.03 25.99
CA GLY A 85 -4.73 -1.37 27.12
C GLY A 85 -6.26 -1.36 26.98
N PRO A 86 -6.98 -0.89 28.02
CA PRO A 86 -8.43 -0.78 27.93
C PRO A 86 -8.77 0.17 26.78
N ALA A 87 -9.67 -0.26 25.91
CA ALA A 87 -10.23 0.53 24.82
C ALA A 87 -11.05 1.71 25.40
N SER A 88 -10.37 2.63 26.05
CA SER A 88 -10.96 3.86 26.59
C SER A 88 -10.99 4.90 25.50
N GLY A 89 -12.03 4.84 24.71
CA GLY A 89 -12.34 5.84 23.71
C GLY A 89 -12.36 5.26 22.28
N ARG A 90 -13.47 5.43 21.59
CA ARG A 90 -13.57 5.26 20.15
C ARG A 90 -12.36 5.98 19.54
N ARG A 91 -11.47 5.25 18.90
CA ARG A 91 -10.37 5.85 18.14
C ARG A 91 -10.97 6.94 17.27
N PRO A 92 -10.41 8.14 17.23
CA PRO A 92 -10.83 9.10 16.22
C PRO A 92 -10.70 8.42 14.85
N ASP A 93 -11.67 8.65 13.99
CA ASP A 93 -11.61 8.10 12.63
C ASP A 93 -10.26 8.54 12.01
N PRO A 94 -9.56 7.65 11.29
CA PRO A 94 -8.26 7.97 10.73
C PRO A 94 -8.35 9.18 9.81
N THR A 95 -7.28 9.94 9.74
CA THR A 95 -7.16 11.09 8.85
C THR A 95 -6.10 10.84 7.79
N ALA A 96 -6.00 11.72 6.82
CA ALA A 96 -4.93 11.66 5.83
C ALA A 96 -3.54 11.80 6.46
N ALA A 97 -3.39 12.42 7.64
CA ALA A 97 -2.13 12.44 8.39
C ALA A 97 -1.62 11.03 8.69
N ASP A 98 -2.51 10.10 9.06
CA ASP A 98 -2.16 8.71 9.33
C ASP A 98 -1.67 7.99 8.07
N LEU A 99 -2.25 8.31 6.91
CA LEU A 99 -1.79 7.79 5.62
C LEU A 99 -0.43 8.35 5.20
N PHE A 100 -0.17 9.61 5.50
CA PHE A 100 1.04 10.33 5.09
C PHE A 100 2.23 10.07 6.01
N ALA A 101 1.97 9.60 7.23
CA ALA A 101 2.99 9.38 8.25
C ALA A 101 4.17 8.53 7.74
N GLY A 102 5.38 9.05 7.86
CA GLY A 102 6.62 8.36 7.46
C GLY A 102 6.91 8.29 5.96
N LEU A 103 5.99 8.68 5.06
CA LEU A 103 6.23 8.64 3.62
C LEU A 103 7.34 9.60 3.18
N ASP A 104 7.49 10.75 3.83
CA ASP A 104 8.57 11.69 3.57
C ASP A 104 9.95 11.10 3.92
N GLY A 105 10.06 10.45 5.10
CA GLY A 105 11.26 9.71 5.47
C GLY A 105 11.60 8.61 4.45
N MET A 106 10.60 7.83 4.06
CA MET A 106 10.76 6.77 3.05
C MET A 106 11.24 7.34 1.70
N ALA A 107 10.63 8.43 1.21
CA ALA A 107 11.02 9.07 -0.05
C ALA A 107 12.48 9.56 -0.02
N ARG A 108 12.89 10.20 1.09
CA ARG A 108 14.28 10.64 1.27
C ARG A 108 15.27 9.49 1.32
N ASP A 109 14.95 8.41 2.03
CA ASP A 109 15.85 7.26 2.18
C ASP A 109 15.99 6.49 0.87
N LEU A 110 14.89 6.25 0.15
CA LEU A 110 14.93 5.67 -1.19
C LEU A 110 15.72 6.55 -2.15
N GLY A 111 15.44 7.87 -2.15
CA GLY A 111 16.16 8.82 -2.99
C GLY A 111 17.68 8.78 -2.72
N ARG A 112 18.08 8.79 -1.45
CA ARG A 112 19.48 8.71 -1.05
C ARG A 112 20.15 7.44 -1.58
N GLY A 113 19.49 6.29 -1.46
CA GLY A 113 19.98 5.01 -1.99
C GLY A 113 20.14 5.00 -3.51
N LEU A 114 19.38 5.83 -4.22
CA LEU A 114 19.41 5.96 -5.69
C LEU A 114 20.23 7.18 -6.18
N GLY A 115 20.92 7.89 -5.30
CA GLY A 115 21.66 9.11 -5.66
C GLY A 115 20.76 10.28 -6.09
N LYS A 116 19.51 10.30 -5.64
CA LYS A 116 18.50 11.33 -5.94
C LYS A 116 18.21 12.15 -4.70
N ARG A 117 17.85 13.42 -4.88
CA ARG A 117 17.36 14.28 -3.80
C ARG A 117 15.87 14.44 -3.97
N ILE A 118 15.09 14.01 -2.99
CA ILE A 118 13.63 13.96 -3.07
C ILE A 118 13.03 14.56 -1.80
N GLU A 119 12.05 15.44 -1.97
CA GLU A 119 11.22 16.00 -0.91
C GLU A 119 9.75 15.67 -1.17
N LEU A 120 9.02 15.30 -0.12
CA LEU A 120 7.58 15.10 -0.18
C LEU A 120 6.87 16.26 0.53
N MET A 121 5.97 16.91 -0.18
CA MET A 121 5.08 17.94 0.36
C MET A 121 3.67 17.36 0.51
N THR A 122 3.00 17.67 1.62
CA THR A 122 1.65 17.14 1.91
C THR A 122 0.66 18.24 2.26
N TRP A 123 -0.62 18.06 1.87
CA TRP A 123 -1.74 18.95 2.19
C TRP A 123 -2.99 18.16 2.54
N GLY A 124 -3.89 18.77 3.32
CA GLY A 124 -5.16 18.16 3.70
C GLY A 124 -4.99 17.00 4.68
N ALA A 125 -4.00 17.10 5.57
CA ALA A 125 -3.68 16.09 6.59
C ALA A 125 -4.86 15.78 7.53
N ASP A 126 -5.76 16.72 7.72
CA ASP A 126 -6.97 16.63 8.55
C ASP A 126 -8.17 15.99 7.83
N THR A 127 -8.04 15.64 6.54
CA THR A 127 -9.10 15.00 5.77
C THR A 127 -9.49 13.66 6.40
N PRO A 128 -10.76 13.46 6.78
CA PRO A 128 -11.20 12.20 7.36
C PRO A 128 -11.11 11.07 6.35
N ILE A 129 -10.56 9.94 6.77
CA ILE A 129 -10.45 8.72 5.99
C ILE A 129 -11.35 7.64 6.61
N ALA A 130 -12.05 6.89 5.78
CA ALA A 130 -12.83 5.76 6.26
C ALA A 130 -11.89 4.69 6.85
N PRO A 131 -12.12 4.18 8.06
CA PRO A 131 -11.25 3.20 8.72
C PRO A 131 -10.94 1.98 7.83
N GLU A 132 -11.95 1.47 7.12
CA GLU A 132 -11.83 0.34 6.20
C GLU A 132 -10.97 0.63 4.97
N ALA A 133 -10.79 1.89 4.60
CA ALA A 133 -9.98 2.31 3.47
C ALA A 133 -8.51 2.56 3.84
N ALA A 134 -8.23 2.85 5.10
CA ALA A 134 -6.94 3.37 5.55
C ALA A 134 -5.77 2.44 5.18
N ALA A 135 -5.86 1.15 5.48
CA ALA A 135 -4.80 0.18 5.21
C ALA A 135 -4.53 0.02 3.70
N GLY A 136 -5.59 -0.08 2.89
CA GLY A 136 -5.48 -0.18 1.43
C GLY A 136 -4.83 1.06 0.84
N LEU A 137 -5.34 2.24 1.20
CA LEU A 137 -4.82 3.52 0.73
C LEU A 137 -3.35 3.72 1.09
N ARG A 138 -2.96 3.35 2.31
CA ARG A 138 -1.55 3.44 2.72
C ARG A 138 -0.66 2.57 1.85
N ARG A 139 -1.07 1.34 1.52
CA ARG A 139 -0.33 0.45 0.59
C ARG A 139 -0.20 1.08 -0.80
N ALA A 140 -1.29 1.64 -1.32
CA ALA A 140 -1.29 2.33 -2.62
C ALA A 140 -0.34 3.54 -2.62
N LEU A 141 -0.33 4.35 -1.57
CA LEU A 141 0.57 5.51 -1.46
C LEU A 141 2.04 5.10 -1.35
N ILE A 142 2.36 4.04 -0.62
CA ILE A 142 3.71 3.47 -0.57
C ILE A 142 4.17 3.04 -1.96
N ALA A 143 3.30 2.38 -2.74
CA ALA A 143 3.59 1.97 -4.11
C ALA A 143 3.84 3.17 -5.03
N LEU A 144 3.02 4.23 -4.94
CA LEU A 144 3.20 5.46 -5.71
C LEU A 144 4.51 6.18 -5.38
N VAL A 145 4.82 6.36 -4.09
CA VAL A 145 6.09 6.98 -3.66
C VAL A 145 7.28 6.18 -4.15
N ARG A 146 7.25 4.85 -4.01
CA ARG A 146 8.31 3.97 -4.50
C ARG A 146 8.47 4.08 -6.01
N ASN A 147 7.37 4.01 -6.76
CA ASN A 147 7.39 4.12 -8.22
C ASN A 147 7.98 5.47 -8.68
N ALA A 148 7.60 6.56 -8.03
CA ALA A 148 8.18 7.87 -8.32
C ALA A 148 9.68 7.92 -8.02
N CYS A 149 10.14 7.38 -6.89
CA CYS A 149 11.54 7.34 -6.53
C CYS A 149 12.37 6.47 -7.50
N ASP A 150 11.87 5.28 -7.84
CA ASP A 150 12.61 4.32 -8.68
C ASP A 150 12.67 4.77 -10.13
N HIS A 151 11.52 5.15 -10.71
CA HIS A 151 11.34 5.34 -12.15
C HIS A 151 10.96 6.77 -12.57
N GLY A 152 10.19 7.48 -11.75
CA GLY A 152 9.66 8.82 -12.07
C GLY A 152 10.74 9.90 -12.03
N VAL A 153 11.41 10.02 -10.91
CA VAL A 153 12.39 11.10 -10.66
C VAL A 153 13.72 10.78 -11.32
N GLU A 154 14.30 11.79 -11.96
CA GLU A 154 15.64 11.74 -12.57
C GLU A 154 16.75 11.94 -11.52
N THR A 155 17.96 11.48 -11.86
CA THR A 155 19.18 11.80 -11.09
C THR A 155 19.48 13.30 -11.13
N ALA A 156 20.28 13.80 -10.19
CA ALA A 156 20.64 15.22 -10.12
C ALA A 156 21.30 15.72 -11.44
N ALA A 157 22.12 14.88 -12.09
CA ALA A 157 22.77 15.21 -13.36
C ALA A 157 21.76 15.30 -14.51
N GLU A 158 20.83 14.35 -14.60
CA GLU A 158 19.77 14.37 -15.63
C GLU A 158 18.83 15.56 -15.43
N ARG A 159 18.50 15.93 -14.17
CA ARG A 159 17.68 17.11 -13.86
C ARG A 159 18.38 18.39 -14.30
N ALA A 160 19.67 18.54 -13.96
CA ALA A 160 20.46 19.68 -14.37
C ALA A 160 20.52 19.83 -15.91
N ALA A 161 20.72 18.72 -16.64
CA ALA A 161 20.73 18.70 -18.10
C ALA A 161 19.39 19.14 -18.72
N ARG A 162 18.28 19.04 -17.98
CA ARG A 162 16.92 19.45 -18.36
C ARG A 162 16.50 20.79 -17.78
N GLY A 163 17.39 21.50 -17.10
CA GLY A 163 17.10 22.77 -16.43
C GLY A 163 16.14 22.67 -15.26
N LYS A 164 16.01 21.48 -14.65
CA LYS A 164 15.17 21.25 -13.46
C LYS A 164 15.95 21.51 -12.18
N PRO A 165 15.27 21.88 -11.07
CA PRO A 165 15.90 21.96 -9.74
C PRO A 165 16.54 20.62 -9.35
N ALA A 166 17.66 20.68 -8.63
CA ALA A 166 18.39 19.49 -8.20
C ALA A 166 17.59 18.59 -7.23
N VAL A 167 16.65 19.17 -6.49
CA VAL A 167 15.72 18.47 -5.61
C VAL A 167 14.44 18.21 -6.38
N ALA A 168 14.01 16.97 -6.43
CA ALA A 168 12.71 16.59 -6.98
C ALA A 168 11.63 16.73 -5.91
N VAL A 169 10.43 17.11 -6.32
CA VAL A 169 9.31 17.35 -5.43
C VAL A 169 8.19 16.34 -5.73
N LEU A 170 7.90 15.51 -4.74
CA LEU A 170 6.66 14.73 -4.70
C LEU A 170 5.60 15.56 -3.97
N ARG A 171 4.37 15.49 -4.44
CA ARG A 171 3.23 16.18 -3.83
C ARG A 171 2.16 15.16 -3.52
N LEU A 172 1.59 15.24 -2.33
CA LEU A 172 0.53 14.36 -1.88
C LEU A 172 -0.53 15.20 -1.17
N SER A 173 -1.76 15.11 -1.63
CA SER A 173 -2.87 15.83 -1.02
C SER A 173 -4.08 14.93 -0.81
N ALA A 174 -4.87 15.27 0.20
CA ALA A 174 -6.18 14.69 0.41
C ALA A 174 -7.22 15.80 0.57
N ASN A 175 -8.41 15.55 0.04
CA ASN A 175 -9.54 16.43 0.17
C ASN A 175 -10.83 15.61 0.19
N ARG A 176 -11.85 16.12 0.91
CA ARG A 176 -13.18 15.53 0.94
C ARG A 176 -14.21 16.59 0.59
N ALA A 177 -14.91 16.40 -0.51
CA ALA A 177 -15.95 17.31 -0.97
C ALA A 177 -17.10 16.52 -1.60
N GLY A 178 -18.34 16.97 -1.38
CA GLY A 178 -19.53 16.35 -2.00
C GLY A 178 -19.74 14.87 -1.65
N GLY A 179 -19.16 14.39 -0.56
CA GLY A 179 -19.20 12.98 -0.21
C GLY A 179 -18.18 12.10 -0.91
N GLU A 180 -17.29 12.64 -1.71
CA GLU A 180 -16.16 11.96 -2.33
C GLU A 180 -14.86 12.34 -1.59
N THR A 181 -14.01 11.35 -1.33
CA THR A 181 -12.63 11.57 -0.87
C THR A 181 -11.70 11.46 -2.07
N THR A 182 -10.93 12.50 -2.31
CA THR A 182 -9.92 12.56 -3.38
C THR A 182 -8.54 12.57 -2.76
N ILE A 183 -7.67 11.66 -3.21
CA ILE A 183 -6.25 11.64 -2.86
C ILE A 183 -5.47 11.86 -4.15
N GLU A 184 -4.60 12.85 -4.16
CA GLU A 184 -3.76 13.18 -5.32
C GLU A 184 -2.30 13.00 -4.95
N PHE A 185 -1.58 12.24 -5.76
CA PHE A 185 -0.13 12.10 -5.71
C PHE A 185 0.46 12.58 -7.03
N SER A 186 1.55 13.34 -6.99
CA SER A 186 2.27 13.74 -8.21
C SER A 186 3.77 13.88 -7.96
N ASP A 187 4.54 13.68 -9.03
CA ASP A 187 5.97 13.94 -9.11
C ASP A 187 6.29 14.98 -10.20
N ASP A 188 7.44 15.62 -10.10
CA ASP A 188 8.00 16.54 -11.11
C ASP A 188 9.10 15.86 -11.96
N GLY A 189 9.02 14.53 -12.08
CA GLY A 189 9.99 13.71 -12.76
C GLY A 189 9.88 13.71 -14.29
N ARG A 190 10.33 12.61 -14.91
CA ARG A 190 10.37 12.48 -16.38
C ARG A 190 9.00 12.26 -17.03
N GLY A 191 7.96 11.92 -16.24
CA GLY A 191 6.66 11.49 -16.73
C GLY A 191 6.70 10.08 -17.33
N LEU A 192 5.57 9.65 -17.91
CA LEU A 192 5.44 8.37 -18.58
C LEU A 192 6.05 8.45 -19.98
N ASP A 193 6.89 7.46 -20.32
CA ASP A 193 7.32 7.25 -21.70
C ASP A 193 6.21 6.50 -22.45
N THR A 194 5.37 7.27 -23.13
CA THR A 194 4.20 6.76 -23.87
C THR A 194 4.59 5.67 -24.87
N GLU A 195 5.71 5.84 -25.59
CA GLU A 195 6.14 4.86 -26.57
C GLU A 195 6.61 3.55 -25.91
N ALA A 196 7.38 3.65 -24.81
CA ALA A 196 7.81 2.47 -24.08
C ALA A 196 6.63 1.72 -23.49
N VAL A 197 5.62 2.44 -22.94
CA VAL A 197 4.39 1.84 -22.42
C VAL A 197 3.60 1.12 -23.50
N LEU A 198 3.40 1.75 -24.66
CA LEU A 198 2.67 1.15 -25.78
C LEU A 198 3.40 -0.05 -26.36
N ARG A 199 4.73 0.03 -26.53
CA ARG A 199 5.55 -1.13 -26.96
C ARG A 199 5.41 -2.30 -25.99
N GLN A 200 5.48 -2.04 -24.68
CA GLN A 200 5.31 -3.10 -23.68
C GLN A 200 3.90 -3.67 -23.69
N GLY A 201 2.87 -2.81 -23.84
CA GLY A 201 1.49 -3.25 -23.99
C GLY A 201 1.28 -4.18 -25.19
N ALA A 202 1.94 -3.88 -26.32
CA ALA A 202 1.91 -4.73 -27.51
C ALA A 202 2.59 -6.09 -27.27
N LEU A 203 3.75 -6.09 -26.59
CA LEU A 203 4.45 -7.34 -26.23
C LEU A 203 3.62 -8.23 -25.28
N MET A 204 2.81 -7.62 -24.42
CA MET A 204 1.89 -8.34 -23.52
C MET A 204 0.56 -8.74 -24.19
N GLY A 205 0.34 -8.34 -25.45
CA GLY A 205 -0.91 -8.60 -26.16
C GLY A 205 -2.11 -7.78 -25.67
N LEU A 206 -1.85 -6.72 -24.88
CA LEU A 206 -2.88 -5.83 -24.35
C LEU A 206 -3.38 -4.81 -25.39
N VAL A 207 -2.56 -4.53 -26.40
CA VAL A 207 -2.90 -3.70 -27.56
C VAL A 207 -2.41 -4.39 -28.83
N SER A 208 -3.12 -4.18 -29.95
CA SER A 208 -2.70 -4.74 -31.23
C SER A 208 -1.38 -4.10 -31.68
N ALA A 209 -0.43 -4.92 -32.13
CA ALA A 209 0.82 -4.44 -32.72
C ALA A 209 0.58 -3.56 -33.97
N ASP A 210 -0.55 -3.79 -34.66
CA ASP A 210 -0.99 -3.05 -35.84
C ASP A 210 -1.86 -1.83 -35.52
N ALA A 211 -2.10 -1.55 -34.22
CA ALA A 211 -2.95 -0.43 -33.77
C ALA A 211 -2.36 0.96 -34.13
N GLY A 212 -1.17 0.98 -34.75
CA GLY A 212 -0.57 2.10 -35.48
C GLY A 212 -0.57 3.43 -34.73
N PRO A 213 -0.41 4.55 -35.44
CA PRO A 213 -0.33 5.91 -34.85
C PRO A 213 -1.62 6.42 -34.21
N GLY A 214 -2.66 5.58 -34.06
CA GLY A 214 -3.92 5.91 -33.40
C GLY A 214 -3.91 5.79 -31.87
N LEU A 215 -2.97 5.04 -31.28
CA LEU A 215 -2.84 4.94 -29.82
C LEU A 215 -2.03 6.13 -29.27
N GLY A 216 -2.57 6.78 -28.26
CA GLY A 216 -2.03 8.00 -27.70
C GLY A 216 -1.67 7.91 -26.23
N ALA A 217 -1.37 9.07 -25.67
CA ALA A 217 -1.02 9.18 -24.24
C ALA A 217 -2.11 8.63 -23.31
N LEU A 218 -3.39 8.76 -23.67
CA LEU A 218 -4.50 8.23 -22.87
C LEU A 218 -4.52 6.70 -22.82
N ASP A 219 -4.15 6.02 -23.91
CA ASP A 219 -4.09 4.57 -23.94
C ASP A 219 -2.90 4.08 -23.09
N ALA A 220 -1.75 4.73 -23.20
CA ALA A 220 -0.60 4.46 -22.36
C ALA A 220 -0.92 4.67 -20.86
N GLN A 221 -1.65 5.71 -20.53
CA GLN A 221 -2.08 6.01 -19.16
C GLN A 221 -3.01 4.94 -18.56
N ARG A 222 -3.77 4.22 -19.37
CA ARG A 222 -4.60 3.09 -18.94
C ARG A 222 -3.78 1.82 -18.76
N LEU A 223 -2.86 1.56 -19.68
CA LEU A 223 -2.04 0.34 -19.67
C LEU A 223 -1.14 0.21 -18.44
N VAL A 224 -0.69 1.31 -17.85
CA VAL A 224 0.20 1.26 -16.67
C VAL A 224 -0.44 0.64 -15.42
N PHE A 225 -1.77 0.49 -15.42
CA PHE A 225 -2.51 -0.15 -14.34
C PHE A 225 -2.87 -1.62 -14.63
N GLU A 226 -2.54 -2.15 -15.80
CA GLU A 226 -2.85 -3.54 -16.10
C GLU A 226 -2.00 -4.49 -15.26
N ALA A 227 -2.61 -5.60 -14.83
CA ALA A 227 -1.98 -6.56 -13.93
C ALA A 227 -0.64 -7.07 -14.50
N GLY A 228 0.42 -6.96 -13.70
CA GLY A 228 1.76 -7.36 -14.10
C GLY A 228 2.42 -6.43 -15.12
N PHE A 229 1.83 -5.27 -15.41
CA PHE A 229 2.44 -4.31 -16.32
C PHE A 229 3.67 -3.65 -15.68
N SER A 230 4.80 -3.73 -16.35
CA SER A 230 6.03 -3.05 -15.96
C SER A 230 6.83 -2.72 -17.21
N THR A 231 7.32 -1.49 -17.30
CA THR A 231 8.26 -1.08 -18.35
C THR A 231 9.71 -1.38 -17.97
N ALA A 232 9.97 -1.90 -16.77
CA ALA A 232 11.32 -2.27 -16.33
C ALA A 232 11.72 -3.63 -16.91
N PHE A 233 12.77 -3.66 -17.72
CA PHE A 233 13.36 -4.88 -18.30
C PHE A 233 14.06 -5.78 -17.27
N ALA A 234 14.28 -5.32 -16.05
CA ALA A 234 14.94 -6.07 -15.00
C ALA A 234 14.06 -6.13 -13.75
N LEU A 235 13.70 -7.35 -13.35
CA LEU A 235 13.21 -7.65 -12.01
C LEU A 235 14.35 -7.34 -11.03
N THR A 236 14.34 -6.17 -10.41
CA THR A 236 15.24 -5.93 -9.29
C THR A 236 14.80 -6.81 -8.12
N PRO A 237 15.72 -7.40 -7.33
CA PRO A 237 15.39 -8.23 -6.18
C PRO A 237 14.51 -7.51 -5.14
N LEU A 238 14.41 -6.17 -5.21
CA LEU A 238 13.58 -5.32 -4.35
C LEU A 238 12.14 -5.17 -4.86
N SER A 239 11.84 -5.44 -6.13
CA SER A 239 10.46 -5.47 -6.65
C SER A 239 9.83 -6.83 -6.40
N GLY A 240 9.67 -7.18 -5.12
CA GLY A 240 8.88 -8.35 -4.70
C GLY A 240 7.47 -8.22 -5.25
N ARG A 241 6.97 -9.34 -5.78
CA ARG A 241 5.65 -9.54 -6.40
C ARG A 241 4.57 -8.62 -5.84
N GLY A 242 3.97 -7.76 -6.67
CA GLY A 242 2.70 -7.13 -6.35
C GLY A 242 2.74 -5.72 -5.75
N MET A 243 3.75 -4.88 -6.02
CA MET A 243 3.79 -3.48 -5.59
C MET A 243 3.92 -2.51 -6.76
N GLY A 244 3.22 -2.78 -7.85
CA GLY A 244 3.13 -1.93 -9.02
C GLY A 244 1.94 -0.97 -8.97
N LEU A 245 1.69 -0.28 -10.09
CA LEU A 245 0.53 0.58 -10.25
C LEU A 245 -0.79 -0.21 -10.33
N ASP A 246 -0.73 -1.50 -10.65
CA ASP A 246 -1.84 -2.46 -10.55
C ASP A 246 -2.43 -2.53 -9.15
N LEU A 247 -1.58 -2.53 -8.10
CA LEU A 247 -2.05 -2.45 -6.71
C LEU A 247 -2.84 -1.17 -6.44
N VAL A 248 -2.44 -0.04 -7.03
CA VAL A 248 -3.15 1.24 -6.82
C VAL A 248 -4.56 1.16 -7.39
N ARG A 249 -4.71 0.53 -8.56
CA ARG A 249 -6.01 0.29 -9.18
C ARG A 249 -6.85 -0.70 -8.39
N GLU A 250 -6.26 -1.83 -8.00
CA GLU A 250 -6.93 -2.84 -7.16
C GLU A 250 -7.52 -2.21 -5.90
N VAL A 251 -6.72 -1.41 -5.17
CA VAL A 251 -7.19 -0.71 -3.96
C VAL A 251 -8.31 0.27 -4.28
N ALA A 252 -8.24 1.02 -5.37
CA ALA A 252 -9.30 1.95 -5.74
C ALA A 252 -10.60 1.21 -6.08
N ASP A 253 -10.52 0.11 -6.84
CA ASP A 253 -11.65 -0.72 -7.24
C ASP A 253 -12.29 -1.42 -6.04
N ASP A 254 -11.49 -1.98 -5.11
CA ASP A 254 -11.96 -2.60 -3.86
C ASP A 254 -12.74 -1.64 -2.97
N LEU A 255 -12.38 -0.36 -3.01
CA LEU A 255 -13.05 0.72 -2.29
C LEU A 255 -14.23 1.32 -3.07
N GLY A 256 -14.59 0.73 -4.21
CA GLY A 256 -15.67 1.20 -5.09
C GLY A 256 -15.39 2.57 -5.73
N GLY A 257 -14.12 2.94 -5.80
CA GLY A 257 -13.65 4.18 -6.38
C GLY A 257 -13.05 3.99 -7.77
N ARG A 258 -12.19 4.92 -8.15
CA ARG A 258 -11.41 4.86 -9.38
C ARG A 258 -10.08 5.56 -9.23
N VAL A 259 -9.11 5.18 -10.05
CA VAL A 259 -7.84 5.90 -10.21
C VAL A 259 -7.74 6.49 -11.60
N GLU A 260 -7.30 7.73 -11.66
CA GLU A 260 -7.03 8.47 -12.88
C GLU A 260 -5.54 8.85 -12.89
N THR A 261 -4.89 8.83 -14.05
CA THR A 261 -3.52 9.32 -14.17
C THR A 261 -3.44 10.38 -15.27
N ALA A 262 -2.57 11.34 -15.09
CA ALA A 262 -2.16 12.27 -16.11
C ALA A 262 -0.64 12.37 -16.10
N SER A 263 -0.04 12.46 -17.27
CA SER A 263 1.40 12.58 -17.41
C SER A 263 1.77 13.46 -18.59
N VAL A 264 2.81 14.25 -18.37
CA VAL A 264 3.41 15.08 -19.43
C VAL A 264 4.90 14.75 -19.48
N PRO A 265 5.41 14.26 -20.62
CA PRO A 265 6.83 13.96 -20.78
C PRO A 265 7.71 15.14 -20.35
N GLY A 266 8.67 14.87 -19.48
CA GLY A 266 9.58 15.87 -18.91
C GLY A 266 8.99 16.73 -17.79
N ARG A 267 7.71 16.63 -17.46
CA ARG A 267 7.06 17.41 -16.40
C ARG A 267 6.53 16.59 -15.24
N GLY A 268 6.58 15.25 -15.33
CA GLY A 268 6.15 14.34 -14.29
C GLY A 268 4.83 13.66 -14.56
N ALA A 269 4.33 12.97 -13.56
CA ALA A 269 3.06 12.25 -13.57
C ALA A 269 2.22 12.60 -12.34
N SER A 270 0.91 12.45 -12.46
CA SER A 270 -0.04 12.56 -11.36
C SER A 270 -1.01 11.39 -11.35
N PHE A 271 -1.41 10.98 -10.15
CA PHE A 271 -2.36 9.92 -9.87
C PHE A 271 -3.42 10.45 -8.93
N THR A 272 -4.68 10.32 -9.32
CA THR A 272 -5.83 10.80 -8.55
C THR A 272 -6.72 9.62 -8.22
N LEU A 273 -6.79 9.26 -6.94
CA LEU A 273 -7.73 8.27 -6.43
C LEU A 273 -9.00 9.02 -5.99
N ARG A 274 -10.15 8.63 -6.54
CA ARG A 274 -11.45 9.14 -6.17
C ARG A 274 -12.29 8.04 -5.55
N LEU A 275 -12.64 8.25 -4.29
CA LEU A 275 -13.32 7.26 -3.47
C LEU A 275 -14.70 7.79 -3.08
N PRO A 276 -15.78 7.04 -3.31
CA PRO A 276 -17.10 7.45 -2.87
C PRO A 276 -17.14 7.56 -1.35
N ALA A 277 -18.05 8.36 -0.82
CA ALA A 277 -18.34 8.32 0.60
C ALA A 277 -18.71 6.88 0.97
N VAL A 278 -17.94 6.27 1.86
CA VAL A 278 -18.34 4.99 2.44
C VAL A 278 -19.67 5.23 3.15
N ARG A 279 -20.75 4.71 2.58
CA ARG A 279 -22.04 4.68 3.27
C ARG A 279 -21.84 3.73 4.44
N GLY A 280 -21.70 4.31 5.65
CA GLY A 280 -21.67 3.52 6.86
C GLY A 280 -22.78 2.46 6.76
N ARG A 281 -22.40 1.19 6.92
CA ARG A 281 -23.39 0.10 7.03
C ARG A 281 -24.39 0.55 8.08
N ARG A 282 -25.58 0.95 7.65
CA ARG A 282 -26.71 1.07 8.57
C ARG A 282 -26.82 -0.29 9.24
N ARG A 283 -26.44 -0.37 10.52
CA ARG A 283 -26.85 -1.50 11.34
C ARG A 283 -28.35 -1.55 11.19
N SER A 284 -28.85 -2.55 10.48
CA SER A 284 -30.24 -2.95 10.53
C SER A 284 -30.48 -3.34 11.98
N ALA A 285 -31.16 -2.44 12.71
CA ALA A 285 -31.76 -2.80 13.96
C ALA A 285 -32.95 -3.70 13.60
N ALA A 286 -32.84 -4.96 13.92
CA ALA A 286 -33.95 -5.92 14.03
C ALA A 286 -33.85 -6.56 15.40
#